data_f46061150b734a91826beadc57d3a0c8
#
_entry.id   f46061150b734a91826beadc57d3a0c8
#
_cell.length_a   1.000
_cell.length_b   1.000
_cell.length_c   1.000
_cell.angle_alpha   90.00
_cell.angle_beta   90.00
_cell.angle_gamma   90.00
#
_symmetry.space_group_name_H-M   'P 1'
#
loop_
_entity.id
_entity.type
_entity.pdbx_description
1 polymer ?
#
loop_
_entity_poly.entity_id
_entity_poly.type
_entity_poly.pdbx_seq_one_letter_code
_entity_poly.pdbx_strand_id
1 'polypeptide(L)'
;MKQLQVSSIIILSLMLASSQWAFGEIKTLSWKDLLPELDENVALDLDIAWGDQVRLDLDQQDVRIPGFIVPLEYDDQQVVTTFLLVPYFGACIHEPPPPPNQTIYAQFEAGHKMDAIWTPVWVEGKISTARVEASLATASYSLSAEKIEVYDY
;
A
#
# COMPACT_ATOMS: atom_id res chain seq x y z
N MET A 1 -40.11 -62.51 25.88
CA MET A 1 -38.71 -61.99 25.77
C MET A 1 -38.69 -60.94 24.69
N LYS A 2 -38.71 -59.64 25.06
CA LYS A 2 -38.73 -58.50 24.12
C LYS A 2 -37.29 -57.97 23.98
N GLN A 3 -36.76 -58.04 22.80
CA GLN A 3 -35.50 -57.41 22.44
C GLN A 3 -35.71 -55.91 22.30
N LEU A 4 -34.98 -55.11 23.09
CA LEU A 4 -34.90 -53.66 22.94
C LEU A 4 -33.81 -53.39 21.88
N GLN A 5 -34.24 -52.83 20.75
CA GLN A 5 -33.35 -52.28 19.76
C GLN A 5 -32.94 -50.86 20.20
N VAL A 6 -31.66 -50.67 20.49
CA VAL A 6 -31.10 -49.35 20.78
C VAL A 6 -30.64 -48.75 19.44
N SER A 7 -31.43 -47.81 18.93
CA SER A 7 -31.03 -47.03 17.76
C SER A 7 -29.95 -46.02 18.13
N SER A 8 -28.73 -46.29 17.67
CA SER A 8 -27.63 -45.30 17.72
C SER A 8 -27.90 -44.14 16.76
N ILE A 9 -28.28 -43.01 17.29
CA ILE A 9 -28.33 -41.74 16.55
C ILE A 9 -26.91 -41.22 16.50
N ILE A 10 -26.25 -41.39 15.33
CA ILE A 10 -24.99 -40.70 15.01
C ILE A 10 -25.31 -39.27 14.68
N ILE A 11 -25.06 -38.37 15.63
CA ILE A 11 -25.11 -36.92 15.39
C ILE A 11 -23.80 -36.56 14.62
N LEU A 12 -23.94 -36.44 13.33
CA LEU A 12 -22.91 -35.89 12.45
C LEU A 12 -22.89 -34.36 12.66
N SER A 13 -22.10 -33.90 13.62
CA SER A 13 -21.82 -32.46 13.79
C SER A 13 -20.98 -31.98 12.62
N LEU A 14 -21.66 -31.36 11.64
CA LEU A 14 -21.02 -30.63 10.55
C LEU A 14 -20.33 -29.40 11.14
N MET A 15 -19.03 -29.51 11.39
CA MET A 15 -18.19 -28.33 11.67
C MET A 15 -18.15 -27.49 10.39
N LEU A 16 -18.99 -26.49 10.32
CA LEU A 16 -18.83 -25.37 9.42
C LEU A 16 -17.58 -24.59 9.89
N ALA A 17 -16.43 -24.91 9.29
CA ALA A 17 -15.26 -24.06 9.37
C ALA A 17 -15.59 -22.76 8.62
N SER A 18 -16.14 -21.78 9.33
CA SER A 18 -16.24 -20.41 8.84
C SER A 18 -14.81 -19.90 8.70
N SER A 19 -14.31 -19.91 7.47
CA SER A 19 -13.10 -19.17 7.10
C SER A 19 -13.41 -17.69 7.33
N GLN A 20 -13.11 -17.21 8.53
CA GLN A 20 -13.07 -15.78 8.76
C GLN A 20 -11.89 -15.26 7.95
N TRP A 21 -12.19 -14.66 6.81
CA TRP A 21 -11.24 -13.82 6.11
C TRP A 21 -10.94 -12.67 7.06
N ALA A 22 -9.82 -12.76 7.76
CA ALA A 22 -9.31 -11.65 8.51
C ALA A 22 -8.90 -10.58 7.49
N PHE A 23 -9.79 -9.63 7.21
CA PHE A 23 -9.37 -8.37 6.61
C PHE A 23 -8.42 -7.75 7.61
N GLY A 24 -7.13 -7.67 7.26
CA GLY A 24 -6.15 -6.97 8.05
C GLY A 24 -6.65 -5.54 8.29
N GLU A 25 -6.44 -5.02 9.48
CA GLU A 25 -6.76 -3.63 9.78
C GLU A 25 -5.91 -2.74 8.88
N ILE A 26 -6.55 -1.90 8.04
CA ILE A 26 -5.86 -0.97 7.14
C ILE A 26 -5.19 0.10 7.98
N LYS A 27 -3.86 0.14 7.95
CA LYS A 27 -3.07 1.11 8.70
C LYS A 27 -3.01 2.43 7.96
N THR A 28 -3.56 3.49 8.53
CA THR A 28 -3.42 4.84 7.97
C THR A 28 -2.02 5.36 8.27
N LEU A 29 -1.27 5.69 7.22
CA LEU A 29 0.08 6.21 7.28
C LEU A 29 0.10 7.70 6.91
N SER A 30 1.03 8.41 7.52
CA SER A 30 1.53 9.68 7.04
C SER A 30 2.89 9.48 6.37
N TRP A 31 3.36 10.47 5.62
CA TRP A 31 4.69 10.41 4.98
C TRP A 31 5.84 10.28 5.99
N LYS A 32 5.65 10.77 7.21
CA LYS A 32 6.64 10.61 8.29
C LYS A 32 6.79 9.16 8.73
N ASP A 33 5.73 8.36 8.62
CA ASP A 33 5.75 6.95 9.00
C ASP A 33 6.57 6.09 8.05
N LEU A 34 6.93 6.59 6.87
CA LEU A 34 7.83 5.93 5.92
C LEU A 34 9.31 6.15 6.23
N LEU A 35 9.63 7.17 7.04
CA LEU A 35 11.01 7.48 7.40
C LEU A 35 11.56 6.42 8.36
N PRO A 36 12.87 6.10 8.27
CA PRO A 36 13.50 5.22 9.22
C PRO A 36 13.35 5.76 10.65
N GLU A 37 13.13 4.89 11.61
CA GLU A 37 13.11 5.27 13.02
C GLU A 37 14.52 5.69 13.44
N LEU A 38 14.63 6.93 13.89
CA LEU A 38 15.86 7.46 14.49
C LEU A 38 15.88 7.04 15.97
N ASP A 39 16.13 5.77 16.26
CA ASP A 39 16.39 5.30 17.60
C ASP A 39 17.90 5.37 17.86
N GLU A 40 18.31 6.05 18.94
CA GLU A 40 19.72 6.14 19.35
C GLU A 40 20.37 4.76 19.57
N ASN A 41 19.54 3.71 19.74
CA ASN A 41 19.99 2.34 19.95
C ASN A 41 19.97 1.50 18.66
N VAL A 42 19.36 1.98 17.57
CA VAL A 42 19.38 1.32 16.27
C VAL A 42 20.53 1.94 15.48
N ALA A 43 21.58 1.15 15.24
CA ALA A 43 22.66 1.56 14.33
C ALA A 43 22.04 1.77 12.93
N LEU A 44 21.94 3.04 12.52
CA LEU A 44 21.65 3.35 11.13
C LEU A 44 22.73 2.67 10.28
N ASP A 45 22.31 1.96 9.25
CA ASP A 45 23.27 1.42 8.28
C ASP A 45 23.85 2.61 7.49
N LEU A 46 25.02 3.07 7.93
CA LEU A 46 25.68 4.22 7.34
C LEU A 46 26.20 3.94 5.91
N ASP A 47 26.19 2.69 5.49
CA ASP A 47 26.55 2.30 4.13
C ASP A 47 25.37 2.47 3.16
N ILE A 48 24.14 2.62 3.66
CA ILE A 48 22.94 2.89 2.87
C ILE A 48 22.63 4.39 2.92
N ALA A 49 22.48 5.02 1.76
CA ALA A 49 22.06 6.41 1.70
C ALA A 49 20.73 6.61 2.44
N TRP A 50 20.60 7.67 3.23
CA TRP A 50 19.41 7.90 4.07
C TRP A 50 18.10 7.84 3.29
N GLY A 51 18.07 8.35 2.08
CA GLY A 51 16.89 8.28 1.20
C GLY A 51 16.50 6.87 0.75
N ASP A 52 17.41 5.90 0.88
CA ASP A 52 17.17 4.50 0.51
C ASP A 52 16.81 3.63 1.74
N GLN A 53 16.93 4.18 2.95
CA GLN A 53 16.56 3.47 4.17
C GLN A 53 15.04 3.42 4.30
N VAL A 54 14.51 2.24 4.58
CA VAL A 54 13.07 1.96 4.66
C VAL A 54 12.68 1.33 6.00
N ARG A 55 11.40 1.40 6.32
CA ARG A 55 10.79 0.69 7.45
C ARG A 55 10.38 -0.71 7.01
N LEU A 56 11.19 -1.70 7.37
CA LEU A 56 10.95 -3.10 7.01
C LEU A 56 9.68 -3.69 7.66
N ASP A 57 9.22 -3.11 8.78
CA ASP A 57 7.98 -3.53 9.45
C ASP A 57 6.72 -3.15 8.65
N LEU A 58 6.84 -2.29 7.65
CA LEU A 58 5.75 -1.95 6.75
C LEU A 58 5.62 -2.94 5.57
N ASP A 59 6.61 -3.79 5.35
CA ASP A 59 6.57 -4.72 4.21
C ASP A 59 5.34 -5.64 4.28
N GLN A 60 4.61 -5.74 3.17
CA GLN A 60 3.39 -6.53 3.01
C GLN A 60 2.20 -6.11 3.91
N GLN A 61 2.23 -4.91 4.48
CA GLN A 61 1.09 -4.38 5.24
C GLN A 61 0.02 -3.79 4.33
N ASP A 62 -1.24 -3.89 4.75
CA ASP A 62 -2.35 -3.18 4.13
C ASP A 62 -2.41 -1.76 4.71
N VAL A 63 -2.23 -0.77 3.84
CA VAL A 63 -2.06 0.62 4.25
C VAL A 63 -2.97 1.57 3.48
N ARG A 64 -3.19 2.75 4.06
CA ARG A 64 -3.81 3.89 3.43
C ARG A 64 -2.92 5.11 3.62
N ILE A 65 -2.56 5.78 2.54
CA ILE A 65 -1.66 6.93 2.58
C ILE A 65 -2.16 8.04 1.65
N PRO A 66 -2.11 9.33 2.07
CA PRO A 66 -2.52 10.45 1.22
C PRO A 66 -1.36 10.93 0.38
N GLY A 67 -1.63 11.44 -0.83
CA GLY A 67 -0.59 12.03 -1.67
C GLY A 67 -1.11 12.56 -2.99
N PHE A 68 -0.17 12.91 -3.86
CA PHE A 68 -0.43 13.38 -5.21
C PHE A 68 0.06 12.36 -6.22
N ILE A 69 -0.74 12.15 -7.26
CA ILE A 69 -0.41 11.22 -8.34
C ILE A 69 0.48 11.93 -9.38
N VAL A 70 1.63 11.33 -9.65
CA VAL A 70 2.47 11.67 -10.80
C VAL A 70 2.39 10.50 -11.78
N PRO A 71 1.63 10.61 -12.87
CA PRO A 71 1.36 9.49 -13.77
C PRO A 71 2.63 9.07 -14.52
N LEU A 72 2.87 7.77 -14.59
CA LEU A 72 3.92 7.15 -15.40
C LEU A 72 3.35 6.48 -16.64
N GLU A 73 2.21 5.79 -16.48
CA GLU A 73 1.47 5.13 -17.54
C GLU A 73 0.00 5.53 -17.47
N TYR A 74 -0.54 5.98 -18.58
CA TYR A 74 -1.94 6.39 -18.73
C TYR A 74 -2.39 6.19 -20.18
N ASP A 75 -3.69 5.99 -20.36
CA ASP A 75 -4.31 5.83 -21.66
C ASP A 75 -4.78 7.17 -22.26
N ASP A 76 -5.33 7.11 -23.48
CA ASP A 76 -5.87 8.28 -24.18
C ASP A 76 -7.07 8.93 -23.45
N GLN A 77 -7.67 8.26 -22.47
CA GLN A 77 -8.78 8.74 -21.65
C GLN A 77 -8.31 9.33 -20.31
N GLN A 78 -7.00 9.46 -20.12
CA GLN A 78 -6.38 9.90 -18.87
C GLN A 78 -6.62 8.95 -17.68
N VAL A 79 -6.78 7.66 -17.96
CA VAL A 79 -6.84 6.62 -16.93
C VAL A 79 -5.43 6.18 -16.61
N VAL A 80 -5.02 6.39 -15.36
CA VAL A 80 -3.68 6.09 -14.86
C VAL A 80 -3.68 4.72 -14.19
N THR A 81 -2.76 3.86 -14.60
CA THR A 81 -2.57 2.51 -14.01
C THR A 81 -1.26 2.39 -13.26
N THR A 82 -0.26 3.18 -13.63
CA THR A 82 1.06 3.18 -12.99
C THR A 82 1.48 4.62 -12.71
N PHE A 83 1.88 4.91 -11.47
CA PHE A 83 2.20 6.26 -11.05
C PHE A 83 3.19 6.30 -9.88
N LEU A 84 3.80 7.46 -9.66
CA LEU A 84 4.44 7.76 -8.38
C LEU A 84 3.42 8.47 -7.49
N LEU A 85 3.34 8.03 -6.24
CA LEU A 85 2.64 8.76 -5.19
C LEU A 85 3.68 9.56 -4.41
N VAL A 86 3.43 10.86 -4.23
CA VAL A 86 4.36 11.82 -3.65
C VAL A 86 3.69 12.71 -2.61
N PRO A 87 4.44 13.28 -1.63
CA PRO A 87 3.86 14.00 -0.49
C PRO A 87 3.34 15.41 -0.83
N TYR A 88 3.76 16.00 -1.92
CA TYR A 88 3.37 17.36 -2.29
C TYR A 88 3.15 17.52 -3.79
N PHE A 89 2.28 18.46 -4.15
CA PHE A 89 2.00 18.79 -5.54
C PHE A 89 3.23 19.39 -6.24
N GLY A 90 3.42 19.01 -7.50
CA GLY A 90 4.52 19.51 -8.33
C GLY A 90 5.81 18.71 -8.25
N ALA A 91 5.94 17.79 -7.30
CA ALA A 91 7.07 16.89 -7.22
C ALA A 91 7.29 16.14 -8.54
N CYS A 92 8.54 15.96 -8.93
CA CYS A 92 8.97 15.30 -10.18
C CYS A 92 8.56 16.02 -11.49
N ILE A 93 7.78 17.09 -11.43
CA ILE A 93 7.32 17.84 -12.62
C ILE A 93 7.88 19.25 -12.63
N HIS A 94 7.70 20.00 -11.53
CA HIS A 94 8.14 21.40 -11.38
C HIS A 94 9.15 21.57 -10.25
N GLU A 95 9.13 20.65 -9.28
CA GLU A 95 10.04 20.60 -8.15
C GLU A 95 10.91 19.33 -8.26
N PRO A 96 12.10 19.32 -7.64
CA PRO A 96 12.92 18.12 -7.57
C PRO A 96 12.13 16.95 -6.96
N PRO A 97 12.43 15.71 -7.38
CA PRO A 97 11.79 14.55 -6.79
C PRO A 97 12.10 14.46 -5.27
N PRO A 98 11.15 13.98 -4.46
CA PRO A 98 11.43 13.64 -3.08
C PRO A 98 12.50 12.55 -2.99
N PRO A 99 13.16 12.37 -1.84
CA PRO A 99 14.06 11.23 -1.66
C PRO A 99 13.31 9.91 -1.85
N PRO A 100 14.02 8.83 -2.23
CA PRO A 100 13.40 7.56 -2.56
C PRO A 100 12.45 6.99 -1.48
N ASN A 101 12.78 7.17 -0.19
CA ASN A 101 11.93 6.74 0.94
C ASN A 101 10.73 7.66 1.19
N GLN A 102 10.56 8.73 0.41
CA GLN A 102 9.40 9.61 0.36
C GLN A 102 8.74 9.59 -1.02
N THR A 103 8.98 8.52 -1.76
CA THR A 103 8.37 8.26 -3.08
C THR A 103 7.88 6.82 -3.09
N ILE A 104 6.66 6.60 -3.53
CA ILE A 104 6.05 5.28 -3.66
C ILE A 104 5.74 5.01 -5.13
N TYR A 105 6.23 3.91 -5.67
CA TYR A 105 5.83 3.41 -6.98
C TYR A 105 4.53 2.62 -6.84
N ALA A 106 3.44 3.09 -7.42
CA ALA A 106 2.13 2.50 -7.26
C ALA A 106 1.58 1.95 -8.58
N GLN A 107 0.91 0.80 -8.49
CA GLN A 107 0.19 0.17 -9.59
C GLN A 107 -1.26 -0.02 -9.18
N PHE A 108 -2.20 0.37 -10.04
CA PHE A 108 -3.63 0.22 -9.84
C PHE A 108 -4.28 -0.35 -11.09
N GLU A 109 -4.46 -1.67 -11.15
CA GLU A 109 -4.95 -2.38 -12.34
C GLU A 109 -6.33 -1.90 -12.81
N ALA A 110 -7.21 -1.51 -11.88
CA ALA A 110 -8.53 -1.00 -12.22
C ALA A 110 -8.49 0.35 -12.97
N GLY A 111 -7.36 1.06 -12.87
CA GLY A 111 -7.17 2.39 -13.43
C GLY A 111 -7.90 3.49 -12.67
N HIS A 112 -7.24 4.61 -12.50
CA HIS A 112 -7.81 5.82 -11.89
C HIS A 112 -7.95 6.91 -12.93
N LYS A 113 -9.19 7.36 -13.16
CA LYS A 113 -9.42 8.51 -14.03
C LYS A 113 -9.03 9.78 -13.28
N MET A 114 -8.01 10.46 -13.78
CA MET A 114 -7.56 11.70 -13.18
C MET A 114 -8.46 12.87 -13.61
N ASP A 115 -9.01 13.58 -12.63
CA ASP A 115 -9.70 14.85 -12.89
C ASP A 115 -8.69 16.01 -13.04
N ALA A 116 -7.68 16.03 -12.16
CA ALA A 116 -6.60 17.03 -12.20
C ALA A 116 -5.36 16.54 -11.44
N ILE A 117 -4.18 16.92 -11.92
CA ILE A 117 -2.89 16.53 -11.32
C ILE A 117 -2.65 17.14 -9.93
N TRP A 118 -3.36 18.19 -9.56
CA TRP A 118 -3.27 18.85 -8.25
C TRP A 118 -4.28 18.32 -7.22
N THR A 119 -5.11 17.33 -7.59
CA THR A 119 -6.07 16.74 -6.66
C THR A 119 -5.36 15.72 -5.79
N PRO A 120 -5.29 15.94 -4.45
CA PRO A 120 -4.74 14.95 -3.55
C PRO A 120 -5.69 13.76 -3.41
N VAL A 121 -5.12 12.59 -3.24
CA VAL A 121 -5.88 11.34 -3.12
C VAL A 121 -5.45 10.55 -1.89
N TRP A 122 -6.35 9.71 -1.39
CA TRP A 122 -6.03 8.56 -0.56
C TRP A 122 -5.79 7.35 -1.47
N VAL A 123 -4.70 6.65 -1.23
CA VAL A 123 -4.42 5.37 -1.89
C VAL A 123 -4.38 4.28 -0.84
N GLU A 124 -5.21 3.25 -1.01
CA GLU A 124 -5.24 2.06 -0.17
C GLU A 124 -4.68 0.88 -0.95
N GLY A 125 -3.91 0.03 -0.29
CA GLY A 125 -3.36 -1.17 -0.88
C GLY A 125 -2.23 -1.78 -0.07
N LYS A 126 -1.58 -2.77 -0.66
CA LYS A 126 -0.48 -3.48 -0.03
C LYS A 126 0.86 -2.80 -0.34
N ILE A 127 1.54 -2.32 0.70
CA ILE A 127 2.87 -1.71 0.59
C ILE A 127 3.97 -2.77 0.64
N SER A 128 5.06 -2.51 -0.09
CA SER A 128 6.27 -3.35 -0.09
C SER A 128 7.51 -2.46 -0.07
N THR A 129 8.58 -2.95 0.54
CA THR A 129 9.88 -2.27 0.61
C THR A 129 10.76 -2.55 -0.62
N ALA A 130 10.14 -2.71 -1.77
CA ALA A 130 10.82 -2.94 -3.04
C ALA A 130 11.26 -1.61 -3.67
N ARG A 131 12.57 -1.46 -3.92
CA ARG A 131 13.12 -0.32 -4.67
C ARG A 131 12.77 -0.43 -6.15
N VAL A 132 12.26 0.64 -6.71
CA VAL A 132 11.91 0.77 -8.13
C VAL A 132 12.54 2.02 -8.71
N GLU A 133 13.27 1.87 -9.82
CA GLU A 133 13.80 2.99 -10.60
C GLU A 133 12.82 3.29 -11.73
N ALA A 134 12.03 4.33 -11.55
CA ALA A 134 11.08 4.81 -12.56
C ALA A 134 11.68 5.95 -13.39
N SER A 135 11.03 6.29 -14.50
CA SER A 135 11.52 7.30 -15.44
C SER A 135 11.68 8.71 -14.85
N LEU A 136 10.89 9.04 -13.83
CA LEU A 136 10.87 10.38 -13.23
C LEU A 136 11.57 10.45 -11.86
N ALA A 137 11.60 9.35 -11.10
CA ALA A 137 12.25 9.27 -9.81
C ALA A 137 12.48 7.82 -9.39
N THR A 138 13.34 7.63 -8.39
CA THR A 138 13.48 6.35 -7.69
C THR A 138 12.54 6.32 -6.49
N ALA A 139 11.88 5.19 -6.27
CA ALA A 139 11.06 4.90 -5.10
C ALA A 139 11.68 3.77 -4.28
N SER A 140 11.70 3.88 -2.95
CA SER A 140 12.12 2.82 -2.05
C SER A 140 10.96 1.97 -1.55
N TYR A 141 9.73 2.40 -1.84
CA TYR A 141 8.50 1.66 -1.58
C TYR A 141 7.72 1.43 -2.87
N SER A 142 7.02 0.31 -2.94
CA SER A 142 6.01 0.05 -3.95
C SER A 142 4.66 -0.22 -3.32
N LEU A 143 3.57 0.04 -4.03
CA LEU A 143 2.20 -0.14 -3.56
C LEU A 143 1.35 -0.81 -4.64
N SER A 144 0.85 -2.00 -4.33
CA SER A 144 -0.22 -2.61 -5.13
C SER A 144 -1.54 -2.00 -4.65
N ALA A 145 -1.99 -0.97 -5.37
CA ALA A 145 -3.18 -0.22 -4.99
C ALA A 145 -4.45 -1.01 -5.29
N GLU A 146 -5.40 -0.97 -4.35
CA GLU A 146 -6.70 -1.62 -4.44
C GLU A 146 -7.83 -0.59 -4.51
N LYS A 147 -7.58 0.62 -3.98
CA LYS A 147 -8.56 1.71 -3.95
C LYS A 147 -7.88 3.07 -4.00
N ILE A 148 -8.50 3.98 -4.73
CA ILE A 148 -8.10 5.40 -4.78
C ILE A 148 -9.35 6.26 -4.56
N GLU A 149 -9.27 7.20 -3.63
CA GLU A 149 -10.33 8.16 -3.31
C GLU A 149 -9.77 9.58 -3.25
N VAL A 150 -10.59 10.56 -3.60
CA VAL A 150 -10.22 11.97 -3.44
C VAL A 150 -10.01 12.25 -1.95
N TYR A 151 -8.95 12.99 -1.64
CA TYR A 151 -8.68 13.46 -0.29
C TYR A 151 -9.55 14.70 -0.01
N ASP A 152 -10.56 14.55 0.82
CA ASP A 152 -11.39 15.66 1.30
C ASP A 152 -10.77 16.26 2.57
N TYR A 153 -10.60 17.59 2.59
CA TYR A 153 -10.04 18.33 3.73
C TYR A 153 -11.06 18.53 4.84
#